data_52744f752da45a9459e8b840a0460333
#
_entry.id   52744f752da45a9459e8b840a0460333
#
_cell.length_a   1.000
_cell.length_b   1.000
_cell.length_c   1.000
_cell.angle_alpha   90.00
_cell.angle_beta   90.00
_cell.angle_gamma   90.00
#
_symmetry.space_group_name_H-M   'P 1'
#
loop_
_entity.id
_entity.type
_entity.pdbx_description
1 polymer ?
#
loop_
_entity_poly.entity_id
_entity_poly.type
_entity_poly.pdbx_seq_one_letter_code
_entity_poly.pdbx_strand_id
1 'polypeptide(L)'
;MNFVKLTLMCLIMSLSATATAGLKRYPHPNPDMPFSLATQVDNIVYLSGQIAADEHGQLADNITEQSHQVMKNIKSALNSIGLDKEDIFKCTVMIDDIAQWPDFNKVYVQYFSKGALPARSAFGVDGLAMGSMLEVECMAHKRRM
;
A
#
# COMPACT_ATOMS: atom_id res chain seq x y z
N MET A 1 -28.57 -17.33 65.24
CA MET A 1 -27.19 -17.24 64.74
C MET A 1 -27.28 -17.03 63.23
N ASN A 2 -27.31 -15.75 62.82
CA ASN A 2 -27.63 -15.34 61.47
C ASN A 2 -26.33 -15.14 60.67
N PHE A 3 -26.09 -15.97 59.68
CA PHE A 3 -25.01 -15.80 58.73
C PHE A 3 -25.42 -14.81 57.65
N VAL A 4 -24.89 -13.58 57.72
CA VAL A 4 -24.99 -12.56 56.66
C VAL A 4 -24.02 -12.98 55.55
N LYS A 5 -24.54 -13.42 54.41
CA LYS A 5 -23.79 -13.63 53.17
C LYS A 5 -23.47 -12.28 52.52
N LEU A 6 -22.25 -11.85 52.64
CA LEU A 6 -21.73 -10.67 51.94
C LEU A 6 -21.42 -11.05 50.48
N THR A 7 -22.32 -10.71 49.55
CA THR A 7 -22.12 -10.94 48.14
C THR A 7 -21.27 -9.75 47.58
N LEU A 8 -19.99 -10.00 47.36
CA LEU A 8 -19.09 -9.04 46.72
C LEU A 8 -19.38 -8.99 45.22
N MET A 9 -20.14 -7.98 44.78
CA MET A 9 -20.43 -7.75 43.35
C MET A 9 -19.23 -7.00 42.76
N CYS A 10 -18.32 -7.73 42.08
CA CYS A 10 -17.27 -7.14 41.28
C CYS A 10 -17.86 -6.40 40.07
N LEU A 11 -17.94 -5.08 40.16
CA LEU A 11 -18.28 -4.22 39.03
C LEU A 11 -17.08 -4.13 38.09
N ILE A 12 -17.06 -4.97 37.04
CA ILE A 12 -16.06 -4.87 35.97
C ILE A 12 -16.45 -3.66 35.14
N MET A 13 -15.82 -2.51 35.44
CA MET A 13 -15.83 -1.36 34.53
C MET A 13 -14.98 -1.72 33.31
N SER A 14 -15.63 -2.12 32.22
CA SER A 14 -14.99 -2.21 30.91
C SER A 14 -14.67 -0.78 30.46
N LEU A 15 -13.41 -0.40 30.60
CA LEU A 15 -12.87 0.84 30.02
C LEU A 15 -12.84 0.64 28.51
N SER A 16 -13.89 1.04 27.81
CA SER A 16 -13.88 1.12 26.35
C SER A 16 -12.93 2.25 25.96
N ALA A 17 -11.68 1.91 25.67
CA ALA A 17 -10.76 2.84 25.05
C ALA A 17 -11.31 3.17 23.65
N THR A 18 -11.89 4.35 23.49
CA THR A 18 -12.22 4.89 22.16
C THR A 18 -10.91 5.15 21.43
N ALA A 19 -10.52 4.20 20.58
CA ALA A 19 -9.40 4.43 19.68
C ALA A 19 -9.80 5.52 18.69
N THR A 20 -9.26 6.72 18.86
CA THR A 20 -9.39 7.78 17.86
C THR A 20 -8.57 7.35 16.65
N ALA A 21 -9.22 7.17 15.49
CA ALA A 21 -8.54 6.85 14.24
C ALA A 21 -7.46 7.92 13.97
N GLY A 22 -6.19 7.54 14.07
CA GLY A 22 -5.05 8.43 13.88
C GLY A 22 -4.70 8.53 12.40
N LEU A 23 -4.80 9.74 11.83
CA LEU A 23 -4.27 10.02 10.48
C LEU A 23 -2.79 10.39 10.58
N LYS A 24 -1.92 9.63 9.92
CA LYS A 24 -0.50 9.94 9.76
C LYS A 24 -0.19 10.15 8.27
N ARG A 25 0.59 11.17 7.95
CA ARG A 25 1.12 11.40 6.61
C ARG A 25 2.61 11.12 6.58
N TYR A 26 3.05 10.49 5.52
CA TYR A 26 4.46 10.28 5.20
C TYR A 26 4.80 11.21 4.03
N PRO A 27 5.56 12.30 4.28
CA PRO A 27 5.90 13.26 3.23
C PRO A 27 6.61 12.60 2.06
N HIS A 28 6.41 13.14 0.86
CA HIS A 28 7.18 12.72 -0.30
C HIS A 28 8.65 13.16 -0.12
N PRO A 29 9.66 12.33 -0.53
CA PRO A 29 11.07 12.69 -0.43
C PRO A 29 11.44 13.98 -1.17
N ASN A 30 10.82 14.23 -2.34
CA ASN A 30 10.89 15.52 -3.02
C ASN A 30 9.79 16.45 -2.46
N PRO A 31 10.15 17.58 -1.80
CA PRO A 31 9.20 18.50 -1.19
C PRO A 31 8.33 19.26 -2.20
N ASP A 32 8.73 19.31 -3.48
CA ASP A 32 7.97 19.99 -4.55
C ASP A 32 6.79 19.15 -5.06
N MET A 33 6.71 17.88 -4.68
CA MET A 33 5.57 17.04 -5.06
C MET A 33 4.30 17.46 -4.30
N PRO A 34 3.16 17.63 -5.00
CA PRO A 34 1.92 18.13 -4.39
C PRO A 34 1.13 17.05 -3.61
N PHE A 35 1.78 15.94 -3.27
CA PHE A 35 1.18 14.81 -2.56
C PHE A 35 2.16 14.15 -1.59
N SER A 36 1.63 13.42 -0.62
CA SER A 36 2.42 12.60 0.31
C SER A 36 2.87 11.31 -0.37
N LEU A 37 4.00 10.74 0.06
CA LEU A 37 4.41 9.39 -0.34
C LEU A 37 3.34 8.35 0.03
N ALA A 38 2.79 8.48 1.23
CA ALA A 38 1.72 7.65 1.74
C ALA A 38 0.92 8.35 2.83
N THR A 39 -0.29 7.85 3.06
CA THR A 39 -1.09 8.20 4.24
C THR A 39 -1.48 6.93 4.98
N GLN A 40 -1.56 7.00 6.31
CA GLN A 40 -1.97 5.90 7.17
C GLN A 40 -3.21 6.31 7.95
N VAL A 41 -4.21 5.44 7.95
CA VAL A 41 -5.37 5.52 8.83
C VAL A 41 -5.41 4.22 9.63
N ASP A 42 -5.28 4.32 10.94
CA ASP A 42 -5.13 3.17 11.83
C ASP A 42 -3.97 2.24 11.39
N ASN A 43 -4.31 1.03 10.96
CA ASN A 43 -3.35 0.03 10.49
C ASN A 43 -3.25 -0.04 8.96
N ILE A 44 -4.00 0.77 8.22
CA ILE A 44 -3.99 0.74 6.76
C ILE A 44 -3.14 1.89 6.25
N VAL A 45 -2.19 1.56 5.39
CA VAL A 45 -1.33 2.51 4.68
C VAL A 45 -1.74 2.53 3.22
N TYR A 46 -2.03 3.72 2.73
CA TYR A 46 -2.36 4.03 1.35
C TYR A 46 -1.13 4.66 0.71
N LEU A 47 -0.46 3.95 -0.19
CA LEU A 47 0.62 4.52 -1.00
C LEU A 47 0.04 5.39 -2.10
N SER A 48 0.70 6.49 -2.43
CA SER A 48 0.43 7.20 -3.67
C SER A 48 0.85 6.35 -4.87
N GLY A 49 0.19 6.54 -6.01
CA GLY A 49 0.52 5.87 -7.25
C GLY A 49 1.99 6.03 -7.60
N GLN A 50 2.59 4.95 -8.06
CA GLN A 50 3.97 4.91 -8.52
C GLN A 50 3.98 4.66 -10.02
N ILE A 51 4.61 5.56 -10.78
CA ILE A 51 4.97 5.34 -12.18
C ILE A 51 6.34 4.67 -12.28
N ALA A 52 6.73 4.27 -13.48
CA ALA A 52 7.97 3.53 -13.73
C ALA A 52 9.23 4.41 -13.84
N ALA A 53 9.21 5.64 -13.34
CA ALA A 53 10.38 6.52 -13.34
C ALA A 53 11.48 5.97 -12.42
N ASP A 54 12.70 5.96 -12.91
CA ASP A 54 13.89 5.64 -12.12
C ASP A 54 14.33 6.82 -11.24
N GLU A 55 15.47 6.70 -10.57
CA GLU A 55 16.03 7.75 -9.71
C GLU A 55 16.44 9.04 -10.45
N HIS A 56 16.57 8.98 -11.77
CA HIS A 56 16.85 10.11 -12.66
C HIS A 56 15.60 10.65 -13.37
N GLY A 57 14.42 10.08 -13.07
CA GLY A 57 13.16 10.41 -13.73
C GLY A 57 13.03 9.84 -15.14
N GLN A 58 13.86 8.85 -15.50
CA GLN A 58 13.81 8.23 -16.82
C GLN A 58 12.83 7.03 -16.83
N LEU A 59 12.15 6.85 -17.95
CA LEU A 59 11.27 5.71 -18.22
C LEU A 59 11.95 4.77 -19.22
N ALA A 60 11.85 3.47 -18.98
CA ALA A 60 12.27 2.48 -19.95
C ALA A 60 11.31 2.43 -21.16
N ASP A 61 11.80 1.90 -22.30
CA ASP A 61 11.07 1.91 -23.56
C ASP A 61 10.00 0.80 -23.69
N ASN A 62 9.89 -0.09 -22.71
CA ASN A 62 8.96 -1.23 -22.80
C ASN A 62 8.28 -1.52 -21.47
N ILE A 63 7.10 -2.15 -21.56
CA ILE A 63 6.24 -2.47 -20.42
C ILE A 63 6.90 -3.41 -19.39
N THR A 64 7.75 -4.34 -19.85
CA THR A 64 8.40 -5.31 -18.96
C THR A 64 9.38 -4.61 -18.00
N GLU A 65 10.25 -3.75 -18.54
CA GLU A 65 11.19 -2.99 -17.74
C GLU A 65 10.48 -1.96 -16.85
N GLN A 66 9.47 -1.28 -17.40
CA GLN A 66 8.63 -0.37 -16.61
C GLN A 66 7.91 -1.11 -15.49
N SER A 67 7.41 -2.32 -15.73
CA SER A 67 6.79 -3.15 -14.68
C SER A 67 7.76 -3.51 -13.57
N HIS A 68 9.00 -3.86 -13.89
CA HIS A 68 10.03 -4.08 -12.87
C HIS A 68 10.33 -2.81 -12.08
N GLN A 69 10.43 -1.68 -12.77
CA GLN A 69 10.77 -0.42 -12.12
C GLN A 69 9.65 0.04 -11.16
N VAL A 70 8.38 -0.01 -11.57
CA VAL A 70 7.26 0.39 -10.71
C VAL A 70 7.19 -0.48 -9.45
N MET A 71 7.42 -1.80 -9.56
CA MET A 71 7.42 -2.69 -8.40
C MET A 71 8.61 -2.41 -7.46
N LYS A 72 9.77 -2.04 -7.99
CA LYS A 72 10.91 -1.55 -7.18
C LYS A 72 10.55 -0.25 -6.44
N ASN A 73 9.90 0.69 -7.12
CA ASN A 73 9.48 1.96 -6.53
C ASN A 73 8.50 1.74 -5.37
N ILE A 74 7.50 0.88 -5.55
CA ILE A 74 6.56 0.49 -4.49
C ILE A 74 7.31 -0.12 -3.30
N LYS A 75 8.23 -1.07 -3.55
CA LYS A 75 9.02 -1.69 -2.48
C LYS A 75 9.87 -0.65 -1.74
N SER A 76 10.53 0.25 -2.46
CA SER A 76 11.33 1.33 -1.88
C SER A 76 10.47 2.26 -1.01
N ALA A 77 9.29 2.66 -1.51
CA ALA A 77 8.36 3.49 -0.76
C ALA A 77 7.90 2.82 0.54
N LEU A 78 7.55 1.54 0.50
CA LEU A 78 7.18 0.76 1.69
C LEU A 78 8.34 0.67 2.69
N ASN A 79 9.54 0.32 2.23
CA ASN A 79 10.71 0.19 3.09
C ASN A 79 11.05 1.50 3.81
N SER A 80 10.87 2.64 3.16
CA SER A 80 11.15 3.96 3.75
C SER A 80 10.24 4.30 4.94
N ILE A 81 9.09 3.63 5.05
CA ILE A 81 8.12 3.81 6.14
C ILE A 81 8.03 2.60 7.09
N GLY A 82 8.97 1.66 6.95
CA GLY A 82 9.10 0.48 7.82
C GLY A 82 8.11 -0.65 7.49
N LEU A 83 7.74 -0.79 6.21
CA LEU A 83 6.91 -1.88 5.68
C LEU A 83 7.65 -2.61 4.55
N ASP A 84 7.16 -3.76 4.13
CA ASP A 84 7.67 -4.49 2.97
C ASP A 84 6.51 -4.94 2.06
N LYS A 85 6.85 -5.53 0.92
CA LYS A 85 5.90 -6.05 -0.07
C LYS A 85 4.95 -7.12 0.49
N GLU A 86 5.38 -7.86 1.50
CA GLU A 86 4.57 -8.84 2.22
C GLU A 86 3.41 -8.22 3.03
N ASP A 87 3.49 -6.92 3.31
CA ASP A 87 2.42 -6.18 3.99
C ASP A 87 1.34 -5.69 3.01
N ILE A 88 1.59 -5.76 1.70
CA ILE A 88 0.63 -5.36 0.66
C ILE A 88 -0.55 -6.35 0.65
N PHE A 89 -1.77 -5.83 0.72
CA PHE A 89 -2.98 -6.66 0.61
C PHE A 89 -3.86 -6.30 -0.59
N LYS A 90 -3.66 -5.13 -1.20
CA LYS A 90 -4.38 -4.70 -2.40
C LYS A 90 -3.53 -3.78 -3.26
N CYS A 91 -3.64 -3.93 -4.59
CA CYS A 91 -3.14 -2.96 -5.57
C CYS A 91 -4.20 -2.62 -6.64
N THR A 92 -4.10 -1.41 -7.16
CA THR A 92 -4.79 -0.96 -8.37
C THR A 92 -3.75 -0.69 -9.44
N VAL A 93 -3.96 -1.20 -10.64
CA VAL A 93 -3.04 -1.05 -11.77
C VAL A 93 -3.74 -0.32 -12.89
N MET A 94 -3.15 0.74 -13.35
CA MET A 94 -3.55 1.54 -14.49
C MET A 94 -2.53 1.31 -15.61
N ILE A 95 -2.97 0.95 -16.80
CA ILE A 95 -2.11 0.64 -17.95
C ILE A 95 -2.60 1.48 -19.14
N ASP A 96 -1.68 2.17 -19.79
CA ASP A 96 -1.98 3.00 -20.95
C ASP A 96 -2.54 2.14 -22.10
N ASP A 97 -1.85 1.07 -22.47
CA ASP A 97 -2.35 0.05 -23.41
C ASP A 97 -2.71 -1.25 -22.68
N ILE A 98 -3.99 -1.49 -22.46
CA ILE A 98 -4.49 -2.69 -21.76
C ILE A 98 -4.13 -4.01 -22.47
N ALA A 99 -3.79 -3.99 -23.75
CA ALA A 99 -3.32 -5.17 -24.46
C ALA A 99 -1.98 -5.70 -23.91
N GLN A 100 -1.20 -4.86 -23.24
CA GLN A 100 0.07 -5.22 -22.59
C GLN A 100 -0.11 -5.86 -21.19
N TRP A 101 -1.34 -6.01 -20.73
CA TRP A 101 -1.69 -6.64 -19.46
C TRP A 101 -1.00 -8.00 -19.20
N PRO A 102 -0.91 -8.94 -20.19
CA PRO A 102 -0.24 -10.21 -19.97
C PRO A 102 1.26 -10.08 -19.63
N ASP A 103 1.93 -9.09 -20.22
CA ASP A 103 3.37 -8.87 -19.98
C ASP A 103 3.63 -8.26 -18.62
N PHE A 104 2.80 -7.30 -18.21
CA PHE A 104 2.81 -6.81 -16.81
C PHE A 104 2.59 -7.98 -15.81
N ASN A 105 1.63 -8.85 -16.05
CA ASN A 105 1.33 -9.97 -15.16
C ASN A 105 2.53 -10.90 -14.95
N LYS A 106 3.30 -11.19 -16.01
CA LYS A 106 4.52 -12.03 -15.93
C LYS A 106 5.54 -11.45 -14.93
N VAL A 107 5.65 -10.12 -14.87
CA VAL A 107 6.55 -9.44 -13.94
C VAL A 107 5.93 -9.38 -12.53
N TYR A 108 4.68 -8.94 -12.44
CA TYR A 108 3.99 -8.70 -11.17
C TYR A 108 4.02 -9.92 -10.23
N VAL A 109 3.74 -11.10 -10.76
CA VAL A 109 3.69 -12.33 -9.95
C VAL A 109 5.04 -12.71 -9.35
N GLN A 110 6.16 -12.22 -9.89
CA GLN A 110 7.51 -12.51 -9.38
C GLN A 110 7.81 -11.77 -8.07
N TYR A 111 7.06 -10.71 -7.77
CA TYR A 111 7.27 -9.89 -6.57
C TYR A 111 6.58 -10.45 -5.33
N PHE A 112 5.69 -11.43 -5.47
CA PHE A 112 4.94 -12.01 -4.36
C PHE A 112 5.18 -13.51 -4.23
N SER A 113 5.09 -14.03 -3.03
CA SER A 113 5.16 -15.46 -2.78
C SER A 113 3.93 -16.17 -3.33
N LYS A 114 4.09 -17.40 -3.79
CA LYS A 114 2.98 -18.22 -4.28
C LYS A 114 1.92 -18.37 -3.18
N GLY A 115 0.68 -18.02 -3.50
CA GLY A 115 -0.45 -18.06 -2.54
C GLY A 115 -0.59 -16.82 -1.65
N ALA A 116 0.28 -15.81 -1.78
CA ALA A 116 0.22 -14.54 -1.05
C ALA A 116 0.08 -13.32 -1.99
N LEU A 117 -0.60 -13.50 -3.12
CA LEU A 117 -0.89 -12.40 -4.04
C LEU A 117 -1.92 -11.45 -3.44
N PRO A 118 -1.69 -10.12 -3.49
CA PRO A 118 -2.69 -9.13 -3.07
C PRO A 118 -3.97 -9.19 -3.92
N ALA A 119 -5.09 -8.76 -3.35
CA ALA A 119 -6.25 -8.44 -4.17
C ALA A 119 -5.88 -7.35 -5.19
N ARG A 120 -6.38 -7.43 -6.43
CA ARG A 120 -6.00 -6.50 -7.47
C ARG A 120 -7.16 -6.13 -8.39
N SER A 121 -7.21 -4.85 -8.76
CA SER A 121 -8.01 -4.34 -9.88
C SER A 121 -7.06 -3.81 -10.95
N ALA A 122 -7.49 -3.82 -12.20
CA ALA A 122 -6.74 -3.24 -13.29
C ALA A 122 -7.65 -2.78 -14.41
N PHE A 123 -7.25 -1.71 -15.08
CA PHE A 123 -7.98 -1.12 -16.20
C PHE A 123 -7.04 -0.31 -17.09
N GLY A 124 -7.47 -0.15 -18.35
CA GLY A 124 -6.83 0.76 -19.29
C GLY A 124 -7.19 2.21 -18.99
N VAL A 125 -6.25 3.13 -19.23
CA VAL A 125 -6.43 4.57 -19.07
C VAL A 125 -5.98 5.31 -20.34
N ASP A 126 -6.40 6.56 -20.46
CA ASP A 126 -6.01 7.43 -21.57
C ASP A 126 -4.84 8.33 -21.15
N GLY A 127 -3.64 7.70 -21.05
CA GLY A 127 -2.40 8.35 -20.69
C GLY A 127 -2.13 8.42 -19.19
N LEU A 128 -0.84 8.46 -18.86
CA LEU A 128 -0.31 8.54 -17.51
C LEU A 128 0.78 9.63 -17.40
N ALA A 129 1.11 10.03 -16.19
CA ALA A 129 2.12 11.03 -15.93
C ALA A 129 3.46 10.68 -16.60
N MET A 130 4.13 11.68 -17.17
CA MET A 130 5.42 11.57 -17.86
C MET A 130 5.41 10.60 -19.07
N GLY A 131 4.25 10.16 -19.56
CA GLY A 131 4.16 9.14 -20.60
C GLY A 131 4.51 7.73 -20.12
N SER A 132 4.36 7.45 -18.83
CA SER A 132 4.53 6.10 -18.29
C SER A 132 3.50 5.14 -18.90
N MET A 133 3.92 3.91 -19.19
CA MET A 133 3.04 2.86 -19.72
C MET A 133 2.14 2.28 -18.63
N LEU A 134 2.51 2.43 -17.35
CA LEU A 134 1.71 1.97 -16.23
C LEU A 134 1.94 2.80 -14.98
N GLU A 135 0.92 2.78 -14.13
CA GLU A 135 0.97 3.28 -12.76
C GLU A 135 0.36 2.24 -11.82
N VAL A 136 0.94 2.07 -10.65
CA VAL A 136 0.42 1.14 -9.64
C VAL A 136 0.32 1.83 -8.30
N GLU A 137 -0.85 1.79 -7.69
CA GLU A 137 -1.04 2.15 -6.28
C GLU A 137 -1.30 0.90 -5.45
N CYS A 138 -0.80 0.87 -4.21
CA CYS A 138 -1.03 -0.26 -3.32
C CYS A 138 -1.44 0.19 -1.92
N MET A 139 -2.15 -0.69 -1.26
CA MET A 139 -2.50 -0.57 0.16
C MET A 139 -1.75 -1.65 0.94
N ALA A 140 -1.20 -1.28 2.08
CA ALA A 140 -0.47 -2.17 2.95
C ALA A 140 -1.03 -2.16 4.38
N HIS A 141 -0.90 -3.28 5.08
CA HIS A 141 -1.32 -3.41 6.47
C HIS A 141 -0.11 -3.28 7.41
N LYS A 142 -0.10 -2.25 8.22
CA LYS A 142 0.91 -2.07 9.27
C LYS A 142 0.50 -2.85 10.52
N ARG A 143 1.20 -3.94 10.80
CA ARG A 143 0.98 -4.73 12.02
C ARG A 143 1.25 -3.86 13.24
N ARG A 144 0.39 -3.94 14.26
CA ARG A 144 0.69 -3.33 15.57
C ARG A 144 1.85 -4.13 16.18
N MET A 145 2.94 -3.44 16.49
CA MET A 145 3.98 -3.99 17.36
C MET A 145 3.49 -3.97 18.80
#